data_19335c601ab3ebb9aa50f969184ea8f2
#
_entry.id   19335c601ab3ebb9aa50f969184ea8f2
#
_cell.length_a   1.000
_cell.length_b   1.000
_cell.length_c   1.000
_cell.angle_alpha   90.00
_cell.angle_beta   90.00
_cell.angle_gamma   90.00
#
_symmetry.space_group_name_H-M   'P 1'
#
loop_
_entity.id
_entity.type
_entity.pdbx_description
1 polymer ?
#
loop_
_entity_poly.entity_id
_entity_poly.type
_entity_poly.pdbx_seq_one_letter_code
_entity_poly.pdbx_strand_id
1 'polypeptide(L)'
;IPDQLQDAVTAKGERVEVMNVLGAGDAFAAGLMTGLLRGMDFLASARLANACGALVVSRHACAPAMPTPAELDHWFGGARNPRVDADRQLAHLHRVTPNRRQWNELQVMAFDHRSQFFELARLAGAHDKDGVALKKLLLRAAEQAESSAQLHGRFGVLIDGGDYGADALAGA
;
A
#
# COMPACT_ATOMS: atom_id res chain seq x y z
N ILE A 1 8.74 -24.20 -17.17
CA ILE A 1 8.57 -23.90 -15.72
C ILE A 1 9.36 -24.99 -15.01
N PRO A 2 10.35 -24.66 -14.21
CA PRO A 2 11.20 -25.67 -13.58
C PRO A 2 10.42 -26.49 -12.54
N ASP A 3 10.85 -27.73 -12.33
CA ASP A 3 10.31 -28.72 -11.37
C ASP A 3 10.39 -28.32 -9.87
N GLN A 4 10.55 -27.05 -9.56
CA GLN A 4 10.72 -26.53 -8.19
C GLN A 4 9.41 -26.26 -7.43
N LEU A 5 8.29 -26.79 -7.89
CA LEU A 5 7.03 -26.74 -7.12
C LEU A 5 7.01 -27.70 -5.90
N GLN A 6 8.05 -28.49 -5.72
CA GLN A 6 8.17 -29.43 -4.58
C GLN A 6 8.28 -28.67 -3.22
N ASP A 7 8.75 -27.42 -3.23
CA ASP A 7 8.87 -26.57 -2.05
C ASP A 7 7.75 -25.53 -1.93
N ALA A 8 6.69 -25.64 -2.73
CA ALA A 8 5.59 -24.69 -2.68
C ALA A 8 4.82 -24.80 -1.36
N VAL A 9 4.74 -23.72 -0.64
CA VAL A 9 4.01 -23.61 0.63
C VAL A 9 2.66 -22.96 0.39
N THR A 10 1.58 -23.63 0.84
CA THR A 10 0.23 -23.10 0.73
C THR A 10 -0.23 -22.51 2.05
N ALA A 11 -0.45 -21.19 2.09
CA ALA A 11 -1.12 -20.51 3.19
C ALA A 11 -2.61 -20.37 2.87
N LYS A 12 -3.49 -20.93 3.73
CA LYS A 12 -4.93 -20.75 3.58
C LYS A 12 -5.29 -19.27 3.78
N GLY A 13 -6.15 -18.73 2.91
CA GLY A 13 -6.77 -17.43 3.09
C GLY A 13 -7.71 -17.40 4.30
N GLU A 14 -7.95 -16.22 4.81
CA GLU A 14 -8.90 -15.99 5.89
C GLU A 14 -10.32 -15.80 5.31
N ARG A 15 -11.33 -16.36 5.97
CA ARG A 15 -12.72 -16.15 5.60
C ARG A 15 -13.30 -14.97 6.33
N VAL A 16 -13.66 -13.92 5.61
CA VAL A 16 -14.28 -12.70 6.16
C VAL A 16 -15.41 -12.22 5.25
N GLU A 17 -16.34 -11.46 5.82
CA GLU A 17 -17.31 -10.69 5.04
C GLU A 17 -16.58 -9.53 4.34
N VAL A 18 -16.73 -9.45 3.02
CA VAL A 18 -16.01 -8.47 2.19
C VAL A 18 -16.89 -7.24 1.98
N MET A 19 -16.42 -6.10 2.45
CA MET A 19 -17.05 -4.78 2.23
C MET A 19 -16.43 -4.00 1.09
N ASN A 20 -15.12 -4.13 0.92
CA ASN A 20 -14.36 -3.39 -0.07
C ASN A 20 -13.09 -4.18 -0.44
N VAL A 21 -12.74 -4.27 -1.73
CA VAL A 21 -11.55 -4.99 -2.18
C VAL A 21 -10.33 -4.10 -2.36
N LEU A 22 -10.52 -2.77 -2.27
CA LEU A 22 -9.45 -1.80 -2.49
C LEU A 22 -8.40 -1.88 -1.37
N GLY A 23 -7.14 -2.00 -1.75
CA GLY A 23 -6.02 -2.09 -0.83
C GLY A 23 -5.70 -3.50 -0.31
N ALA A 24 -6.46 -4.53 -0.71
CA ALA A 24 -6.21 -5.92 -0.31
C ALA A 24 -4.79 -6.39 -0.68
N GLY A 25 -4.36 -6.11 -1.92
CA GLY A 25 -3.02 -6.46 -2.40
C GLY A 25 -1.91 -5.71 -1.67
N ASP A 26 -2.11 -4.43 -1.39
CA ASP A 26 -1.15 -3.59 -0.67
C ASP A 26 -1.00 -4.07 0.78
N ALA A 27 -2.11 -4.39 1.44
CA ALA A 27 -2.11 -4.95 2.79
C ALA A 27 -1.42 -6.31 2.83
N PHE A 28 -1.71 -7.18 1.86
CA PHE A 28 -1.05 -8.48 1.73
C PHE A 28 0.47 -8.29 1.55
N ALA A 29 0.90 -7.46 0.61
CA ALA A 29 2.30 -7.19 0.36
C ALA A 29 3.00 -6.61 1.60
N ALA A 30 2.38 -5.65 2.28
CA ALA A 30 2.90 -5.05 3.52
C ALA A 30 3.04 -6.10 4.64
N GLY A 31 2.05 -6.98 4.80
CA GLY A 31 2.10 -8.07 5.77
C GLY A 31 3.20 -9.08 5.47
N LEU A 32 3.34 -9.49 4.21
CA LEU A 32 4.39 -10.41 3.77
C LEU A 32 5.78 -9.84 4.02
N MET A 33 6.02 -8.61 3.57
CA MET A 33 7.30 -7.92 3.78
C MET A 33 7.61 -7.73 5.27
N THR A 34 6.61 -7.38 6.07
CA THR A 34 6.77 -7.23 7.53
C THR A 34 7.20 -8.55 8.18
N GLY A 35 6.58 -9.66 7.79
CA GLY A 35 6.95 -10.99 8.29
C GLY A 35 8.40 -11.34 7.93
N LEU A 36 8.76 -11.21 6.66
CA LEU A 36 10.11 -11.51 6.18
C LEU A 36 11.18 -10.64 6.84
N LEU A 37 10.95 -9.34 6.96
CA LEU A 37 11.87 -8.39 7.62
C LEU A 37 12.02 -8.66 9.12
N ARG A 38 11.04 -9.31 9.76
CA ARG A 38 11.10 -9.77 11.14
C ARG A 38 11.73 -11.17 11.29
N GLY A 39 12.22 -11.75 10.21
CA GLY A 39 12.84 -13.09 10.23
C GLY A 39 11.86 -14.24 10.39
N MET A 40 10.56 -14.02 10.14
CA MET A 40 9.57 -15.08 10.12
C MET A 40 9.79 -16.00 8.91
N ASP A 41 9.47 -17.29 9.04
CA ASP A 41 9.46 -18.18 7.88
C ASP A 41 8.40 -17.74 6.85
N PHE A 42 8.53 -18.28 5.64
CA PHE A 42 7.67 -17.86 4.53
C PHE A 42 6.18 -18.17 4.80
N LEU A 43 5.87 -19.31 5.42
CA LEU A 43 4.49 -19.69 5.73
C LEU A 43 3.86 -18.76 6.77
N ALA A 44 4.62 -18.44 7.83
CA ALA A 44 4.19 -17.49 8.85
C ALA A 44 4.00 -16.08 8.27
N SER A 45 4.92 -15.63 7.41
CA SER A 45 4.81 -14.36 6.70
C SER A 45 3.60 -14.32 5.76
N ALA A 46 3.32 -15.41 5.04
CA ALA A 46 2.15 -15.52 4.17
C ALA A 46 0.82 -15.54 4.97
N ARG A 47 0.81 -16.15 6.16
CA ARG A 47 -0.36 -16.10 7.06
C ARG A 47 -0.59 -14.68 7.57
N LEU A 48 0.47 -13.95 7.94
CA LEU A 48 0.39 -12.55 8.35
C LEU A 48 -0.16 -11.69 7.20
N ALA A 49 0.32 -11.92 5.99
CA ALA A 49 -0.15 -11.25 4.78
C ALA A 49 -1.64 -11.50 4.51
N ASN A 50 -2.10 -12.75 4.63
CA ASN A 50 -3.51 -13.11 4.49
C ASN A 50 -4.39 -12.40 5.54
N ALA A 51 -3.94 -12.33 6.79
CA ALA A 51 -4.66 -11.62 7.85
C ALA A 51 -4.76 -10.11 7.55
N CYS A 52 -3.68 -9.49 7.09
CA CYS A 52 -3.69 -8.08 6.67
C CYS A 52 -4.70 -7.83 5.56
N GLY A 53 -4.69 -8.65 4.51
CA GLY A 53 -5.65 -8.56 3.41
C GLY A 53 -7.09 -8.75 3.87
N ALA A 54 -7.36 -9.76 4.71
CA ALA A 54 -8.68 -10.04 5.26
C ALA A 54 -9.24 -8.87 6.08
N LEU A 55 -8.44 -8.29 6.95
CA LEU A 55 -8.85 -7.15 7.77
C LEU A 55 -9.15 -5.90 6.93
N VAL A 56 -8.36 -5.65 5.87
CA VAL A 56 -8.61 -4.52 4.97
C VAL A 56 -9.90 -4.70 4.19
N VAL A 57 -10.14 -5.88 3.59
CA VAL A 57 -11.35 -6.08 2.77
C VAL A 57 -12.64 -6.09 3.59
N SER A 58 -12.55 -6.32 4.89
CA SER A 58 -13.69 -6.30 5.81
C SER A 58 -14.07 -4.91 6.30
N ARG A 59 -13.46 -3.85 5.77
CA ARG A 59 -13.65 -2.45 6.19
C ARG A 59 -13.87 -1.54 4.99
N HIS A 60 -14.44 -0.38 5.26
CA HIS A 60 -14.51 0.69 4.27
C HIS A 60 -13.18 1.45 4.19
N ALA A 61 -12.89 1.98 3.00
CA ALA A 61 -11.66 2.68 2.65
C ALA A 61 -10.42 1.75 2.49
N CYS A 62 -9.29 2.32 2.08
CA CYS A 62 -8.04 1.60 1.81
C CYS A 62 -7.04 1.86 2.94
N ALA A 63 -6.34 3.00 2.92
CA ALA A 63 -5.30 3.29 3.91
C ALA A 63 -5.82 3.33 5.36
N PRO A 64 -6.99 3.92 5.68
CA PRO A 64 -7.54 3.87 7.02
C PRO A 64 -7.95 2.45 7.47
N ALA A 65 -8.15 1.51 6.55
CA ALA A 65 -8.53 0.13 6.86
C ALA A 65 -7.33 -0.75 7.22
N MET A 66 -6.09 -0.28 7.01
CA MET A 66 -4.87 -1.06 7.26
C MET A 66 -4.79 -1.46 8.74
N PRO A 67 -4.52 -2.76 9.04
CA PRO A 67 -4.46 -3.22 10.42
C PRO A 67 -3.19 -2.77 11.12
N THR A 68 -3.31 -2.56 12.42
CA THR A 68 -2.20 -2.30 13.31
C THR A 68 -1.63 -3.60 13.88
N PRO A 69 -0.40 -3.61 14.42
CA PRO A 69 0.15 -4.79 15.09
C PRO A 69 -0.74 -5.33 16.21
N ALA A 70 -1.34 -4.45 17.02
CA ALA A 70 -2.24 -4.85 18.11
C ALA A 70 -3.52 -5.54 17.60
N GLU A 71 -4.03 -5.14 16.44
CA GLU A 71 -5.15 -5.81 15.81
C GLU A 71 -4.77 -7.19 15.27
N LEU A 72 -3.57 -7.32 14.71
CA LEU A 72 -3.04 -8.61 14.25
C LEU A 72 -2.79 -9.57 15.42
N ASP A 73 -2.26 -9.08 16.53
CA ASP A 73 -2.08 -9.87 17.74
C ASP A 73 -3.44 -10.37 18.28
N HIS A 74 -4.45 -9.52 18.30
CA HIS A 74 -5.82 -9.92 18.66
C HIS A 74 -6.39 -10.94 17.67
N TRP A 75 -6.23 -10.73 16.37
CA TRP A 75 -6.70 -11.63 15.33
C TRP A 75 -6.11 -13.03 15.43
N PHE A 76 -4.83 -13.14 15.73
CA PHE A 76 -4.15 -14.42 15.89
C PHE A 76 -4.37 -15.06 17.24
N GLY A 77 -4.63 -14.27 18.30
CA GLY A 77 -4.83 -14.75 19.66
C GLY A 77 -6.27 -15.19 19.99
N GLY A 78 -7.25 -14.82 19.15
CA GLY A 78 -8.67 -15.03 19.45
C GLY A 78 -9.39 -16.01 18.50
N ALA A 79 -10.68 -16.21 18.79
CA ALA A 79 -11.59 -16.85 17.83
C ALA A 79 -11.91 -15.88 16.70
N ARG A 80 -11.50 -16.23 15.49
CA ARG A 80 -11.68 -15.40 14.30
C ARG A 80 -13.16 -15.34 13.90
N ASN A 81 -13.73 -14.15 13.88
CA ASN A 81 -15.08 -13.95 13.42
C ASN A 81 -15.07 -13.53 11.95
N PRO A 82 -15.76 -14.26 11.04
CA PRO A 82 -15.91 -13.83 9.65
C PRO A 82 -16.53 -12.45 9.49
N ARG A 83 -17.37 -12.04 10.45
CA ARG A 83 -17.90 -10.68 10.57
C ARG A 83 -16.98 -9.85 11.44
N VAL A 84 -15.95 -9.29 10.83
CA VAL A 84 -14.93 -8.47 11.50
C VAL A 84 -15.55 -7.22 12.15
N ASP A 85 -16.57 -6.64 11.54
CA ASP A 85 -17.33 -5.49 12.05
C ASP A 85 -18.03 -5.77 13.40
N ALA A 86 -18.39 -7.03 13.66
CA ALA A 86 -19.01 -7.46 14.90
C ALA A 86 -18.00 -7.68 16.05
N ASP A 87 -16.71 -7.68 15.76
CA ASP A 87 -15.65 -7.80 16.79
C ASP A 87 -15.40 -6.42 17.43
N ARG A 88 -16.01 -6.20 18.59
CA ARG A 88 -15.90 -4.92 19.33
C ARG A 88 -14.47 -4.62 19.77
N GLN A 89 -13.70 -5.65 20.13
CA GLN A 89 -12.31 -5.47 20.57
C GLN A 89 -11.43 -5.05 19.41
N LEU A 90 -11.58 -5.69 18.25
CA LEU A 90 -10.86 -5.34 17.04
C LEU A 90 -11.21 -3.92 16.58
N ALA A 91 -12.50 -3.56 16.61
CA ALA A 91 -12.95 -2.21 16.31
C ALA A 91 -12.42 -1.16 17.31
N HIS A 92 -12.27 -1.52 18.57
CA HIS A 92 -11.64 -0.66 19.58
C HIS A 92 -10.16 -0.47 19.30
N LEU A 93 -9.40 -1.54 19.09
CA LEU A 93 -7.97 -1.50 18.78
C LEU A 93 -7.70 -0.65 17.53
N HIS A 94 -8.52 -0.78 16.51
CA HIS A 94 -8.40 0.00 15.29
C HIS A 94 -8.52 1.51 15.51
N ARG A 95 -9.34 1.94 16.47
CA ARG A 95 -9.54 3.35 16.79
C ARG A 95 -8.49 3.93 17.73
N VAL A 96 -7.96 3.12 18.65
CA VAL A 96 -7.08 3.61 19.72
C VAL A 96 -5.60 3.38 19.47
N THR A 97 -5.24 2.59 18.45
CA THR A 97 -3.84 2.38 18.09
C THR A 97 -3.41 3.47 17.10
N PRO A 98 -2.89 4.61 17.55
CA PRO A 98 -2.54 5.70 16.66
C PRO A 98 -1.30 5.31 15.84
N ASN A 99 -1.25 5.76 14.60
CA ASN A 99 -0.01 5.78 13.84
C ASN A 99 1.02 6.61 14.59
N ARG A 100 2.26 6.11 14.69
CA ARG A 100 3.35 6.78 15.42
C ARG A 100 3.72 8.14 14.84
N ARG A 101 3.35 8.41 13.58
CA ARG A 101 3.48 9.72 12.94
C ARG A 101 2.09 10.31 12.78
N GLN A 102 1.83 11.37 13.50
CA GLN A 102 0.65 12.19 13.29
C GLN A 102 1.11 13.44 12.51
N TRP A 103 0.61 13.58 11.31
CA TRP A 103 0.64 14.85 10.61
C TRP A 103 -0.72 15.53 10.86
N ASN A 104 -0.70 16.73 11.35
CA ASN A 104 -1.93 17.54 11.39
C ASN A 104 -2.46 17.80 9.97
N GLU A 105 -1.54 17.85 9.03
CA GLU A 105 -1.82 18.03 7.61
C GLU A 105 -0.70 17.35 6.81
N LEU A 106 -1.08 16.59 5.79
CA LEU A 106 -0.17 16.04 4.79
C LEU A 106 -0.80 16.27 3.42
N GLN A 107 -0.11 17.01 2.57
CA GLN A 107 -0.49 17.21 1.18
C GLN A 107 0.31 16.26 0.30
N VAL A 108 -0.36 15.55 -0.58
CA VAL A 108 0.29 14.59 -1.49
C VAL A 108 -0.14 14.89 -2.93
N MET A 109 0.84 15.15 -3.78
CA MET A 109 0.65 15.25 -5.22
C MET A 109 0.87 13.86 -5.85
N ALA A 110 -0.16 13.31 -6.48
CA ALA A 110 -0.11 12.00 -7.11
C ALA A 110 0.00 12.10 -8.63
N PHE A 111 1.01 11.45 -9.22
CA PHE A 111 1.16 11.25 -10.67
C PHE A 111 1.78 9.88 -10.98
N ASP A 112 1.26 8.88 -10.31
CA ASP A 112 1.67 7.48 -10.39
C ASP A 112 1.02 6.70 -11.56
N HIS A 113 0.27 7.37 -12.42
CA HIS A 113 -0.36 6.77 -13.58
C HIS A 113 0.66 6.11 -14.52
N ARG A 114 0.36 4.90 -14.96
CA ARG A 114 1.22 4.08 -15.81
C ARG A 114 0.65 4.01 -17.24
N SER A 115 -0.04 2.93 -17.57
CA SER A 115 -0.52 2.65 -18.93
C SER A 115 -1.42 3.73 -19.52
N GLN A 116 -2.37 4.23 -18.73
CA GLN A 116 -3.32 5.27 -19.18
C GLN A 116 -2.60 6.57 -19.58
N PHE A 117 -1.55 6.93 -18.83
CA PHE A 117 -0.75 8.11 -19.11
C PHE A 117 -0.02 7.98 -20.45
N PHE A 118 0.58 6.80 -20.72
CA PHE A 118 1.29 6.54 -21.96
C PHE A 118 0.35 6.38 -23.16
N GLU A 119 -0.83 5.83 -22.93
CA GLU A 119 -1.86 5.77 -23.97
C GLU A 119 -2.30 7.18 -24.40
N LEU A 120 -2.55 8.07 -23.44
CA LEU A 120 -2.85 9.47 -23.73
C LEU A 120 -1.70 10.19 -24.44
N ALA A 121 -0.45 9.94 -24.03
CA ALA A 121 0.72 10.50 -24.66
C ALA A 121 0.84 10.06 -26.13
N ARG A 122 0.64 8.77 -26.42
CA ARG A 122 0.63 8.25 -27.80
C ARG A 122 -0.50 8.83 -28.63
N LEU A 123 -1.69 8.97 -28.07
CA LEU A 123 -2.82 9.61 -28.74
C LEU A 123 -2.52 11.09 -29.08
N ALA A 124 -1.72 11.75 -28.23
CA ALA A 124 -1.24 13.11 -28.47
C ALA A 124 0.00 13.19 -29.37
N GLY A 125 0.48 12.07 -29.93
CA GLY A 125 1.67 12.02 -30.76
C GLY A 125 3.01 12.16 -30.05
N ALA A 126 3.02 11.98 -28.71
CA ALA A 126 4.22 12.01 -27.89
C ALA A 126 4.92 10.65 -27.84
N HIS A 127 6.21 10.66 -27.50
CA HIS A 127 7.03 9.48 -27.33
C HIS A 127 7.22 9.14 -25.85
N ASP A 128 7.63 7.91 -25.55
CA ASP A 128 7.85 7.44 -24.15
C ASP A 128 8.84 8.33 -23.39
N LYS A 129 9.90 8.83 -24.03
CA LYS A 129 10.86 9.80 -23.45
C LYS A 129 10.20 11.09 -22.97
N ASP A 130 9.12 11.51 -23.61
CA ASP A 130 8.39 12.73 -23.27
C ASP A 130 7.60 12.50 -21.97
N GLY A 131 7.18 11.25 -21.70
CA GLY A 131 6.57 10.85 -20.44
C GLY A 131 7.52 10.99 -19.25
N VAL A 132 8.78 10.55 -19.40
CA VAL A 132 9.83 10.76 -18.38
C VAL A 132 10.11 12.24 -18.17
N ALA A 133 10.21 13.01 -19.26
CA ALA A 133 10.45 14.44 -19.19
C ALA A 133 9.31 15.19 -18.47
N LEU A 134 8.06 14.79 -18.72
CA LEU A 134 6.91 15.36 -18.02
C LEU A 134 6.91 14.99 -16.54
N LYS A 135 7.23 13.74 -16.16
CA LYS A 135 7.35 13.36 -14.74
C LYS A 135 8.44 14.13 -14.02
N LYS A 136 9.59 14.38 -14.66
CA LYS A 136 10.64 15.26 -14.12
C LYS A 136 10.16 16.71 -13.94
N LEU A 137 9.39 17.22 -14.89
CA LEU A 137 8.80 18.55 -14.76
C LEU A 137 7.81 18.63 -13.59
N LEU A 138 6.99 17.60 -13.40
CA LEU A 138 6.04 17.51 -12.28
C LEU A 138 6.76 17.43 -10.94
N LEU A 139 7.87 16.69 -10.84
CA LEU A 139 8.69 16.65 -9.63
C LEU A 139 9.24 18.04 -9.27
N ARG A 140 9.81 18.76 -10.24
CA ARG A 140 10.29 20.13 -10.03
C ARG A 140 9.17 21.09 -9.63
N ALA A 141 8.00 20.95 -10.24
CA ALA A 141 6.84 21.75 -9.87
C ALA A 141 6.38 21.45 -8.43
N ALA A 142 6.44 20.18 -8.02
CA ALA A 142 6.13 19.75 -6.65
C ALA A 142 7.11 20.36 -5.63
N GLU A 143 8.41 20.32 -5.90
CA GLU A 143 9.44 20.95 -5.06
C GLU A 143 9.24 22.47 -4.93
N GLN A 144 8.91 23.11 -6.06
CA GLN A 144 8.65 24.54 -6.06
C GLN A 144 7.37 24.87 -5.28
N ALA A 145 6.33 24.05 -5.40
CA ALA A 145 5.09 24.21 -4.63
C ALA A 145 5.31 24.01 -3.14
N GLU A 146 6.07 22.99 -2.73
CA GLU A 146 6.45 22.76 -1.33
C GLU A 146 7.18 23.97 -0.75
N SER A 147 8.19 24.47 -1.45
CA SER A 147 8.99 25.59 -1.02
C SER A 147 8.15 26.87 -0.93
N SER A 148 7.33 27.17 -1.95
CA SER A 148 6.50 28.37 -2.00
C SER A 148 5.42 28.39 -0.94
N ALA A 149 4.84 27.22 -0.62
CA ALA A 149 3.81 27.07 0.39
C ALA A 149 4.35 26.80 1.80
N GLN A 150 5.68 26.74 1.95
CA GLN A 150 6.36 26.46 3.23
C GLN A 150 5.88 25.14 3.88
N LEU A 151 5.67 24.10 3.09
CA LEU A 151 5.12 22.81 3.52
C LEU A 151 6.18 21.81 4.00
N HIS A 152 7.35 22.26 4.40
CA HIS A 152 8.49 21.42 4.79
C HIS A 152 8.09 20.26 5.71
N GLY A 153 8.31 19.02 5.23
CA GLY A 153 7.95 17.79 5.94
C GLY A 153 6.45 17.46 6.01
N ARG A 154 5.60 18.25 5.34
CA ARG A 154 4.15 18.02 5.22
C ARG A 154 3.68 17.83 3.78
N PHE A 155 4.62 17.75 2.85
CA PHE A 155 4.37 17.53 1.45
C PHE A 155 5.01 16.22 0.99
N GLY A 156 4.35 15.49 0.11
CA GLY A 156 4.85 14.25 -0.47
C GLY A 156 4.43 14.11 -1.93
N VAL A 157 5.12 13.23 -2.63
CA VAL A 157 4.81 12.89 -4.02
C VAL A 157 4.58 11.40 -4.11
N LEU A 158 3.48 11.00 -4.76
CA LEU A 158 3.22 9.62 -5.16
C LEU A 158 3.57 9.47 -6.63
N ILE A 159 4.58 8.66 -6.92
CA ILE A 159 5.06 8.36 -8.27
C ILE A 159 5.16 6.83 -8.44
N ASP A 160 4.99 6.35 -9.68
CA ASP A 160 5.13 4.92 -9.96
C ASP A 160 6.58 4.44 -9.81
N GLY A 161 6.76 3.22 -9.31
CA GLY A 161 8.05 2.54 -9.23
C GLY A 161 8.45 1.79 -10.52
N GLY A 162 7.71 1.99 -11.61
CA GLY A 162 8.01 1.39 -12.90
C GLY A 162 9.05 2.18 -13.72
N ASP A 163 9.24 1.77 -14.96
CA ASP A 163 10.32 2.21 -15.86
C ASP A 163 10.47 3.74 -16.00
N TYR A 164 9.40 4.49 -15.81
CA TYR A 164 9.40 5.94 -16.00
C TYR A 164 9.49 6.76 -14.72
N GLY A 165 8.91 6.25 -13.63
CA GLY A 165 8.99 6.92 -12.34
C GLY A 165 10.37 6.81 -11.72
N ALA A 166 10.98 5.61 -11.80
CA ALA A 166 12.35 5.38 -11.35
C ALA A 166 13.36 6.24 -12.12
N ASP A 167 13.22 6.34 -13.46
CA ASP A 167 14.07 7.18 -14.30
C ASP A 167 13.88 8.69 -14.03
N ALA A 168 12.65 9.09 -13.68
CA ALA A 168 12.39 10.48 -13.29
C ALA A 168 13.07 10.84 -11.97
N LEU A 169 13.03 9.94 -10.98
CA LEU A 169 13.68 10.12 -9.69
C LEU A 169 15.20 10.08 -9.77
N ALA A 170 15.78 9.21 -10.63
CA ALA A 170 17.23 9.09 -10.80
C ALA A 170 17.89 10.33 -11.44
N GLY A 171 17.10 11.19 -12.05
CA GLY A 171 17.58 12.40 -12.74
C GLY A 171 17.03 13.71 -12.14
N ALA A 172 16.42 13.66 -10.97
CA ALA A 172 16.01 14.80 -10.15
C ALA A 172 17.05 15.02 -9.06
#